data_1e8519f353f8c3992990c26780726956
#
_entry.id   1e8519f353f8c3992990c26780726956
#
_cell.length_a   1.000
_cell.length_b   1.000
_cell.length_c   1.000
_cell.angle_alpha   90.00
_cell.angle_beta   90.00
_cell.angle_gamma   90.00
#
_symmetry.space_group_name_H-M   'P 1'
#
loop_
_entity.id
_entity.type
_entity.pdbx_description
1 polymer ?
#
loop_
_entity_poly.entity_id
_entity_poly.type
_entity_poly.pdbx_seq_one_letter_code
_entity_poly.pdbx_strand_id
1 'polypeptide(L)'
;MEELEVAQRPGLFEKLFDRFRSNDVDEEEADAVVAANPGRIYHITVRRQVVTFADAVAAADGLKRSEQQILNLCSADSQLREKIKDFLAGVNYAQEGTWEELGEHVYLLAPSNARVETAPATPRIAANQN
;
A
#
# COMPACT_ATOMS: atom_id res chain seq x y z
N MET A 1 25.70 -21.74 -14.70
CA MET A 1 25.69 -21.73 -14.60
C MET A 1 25.25 -21.64 -14.29
N GLU A 2 25.22 -21.51 -14.26
CA GLU A 2 24.88 -21.46 -14.05
C GLU A 2 24.46 -21.12 -13.67
N GLU A 3 24.45 -20.94 -13.75
CA GLU A 3 24.18 -20.59 -13.48
C GLU A 3 23.84 -19.98 -13.18
N LEU A 4 23.91 -19.65 -13.42
CA LEU A 4 23.73 -19.12 -13.28
C LEU A 4 23.31 -18.65 -13.16
N GLU A 5 23.36 -18.42 -13.58
CA GLU A 5 23.10 -18.09 -13.65
C GLU A 5 22.38 -17.69 -13.51
N VAL A 6 22.42 -17.56 -13.86
CA VAL A 6 21.90 -17.37 -13.89
C VAL A 6 21.27 -17.21 -13.84
N ALA A 7 21.35 -17.12 -14.22
CA ALA A 7 21.07 -17.12 -14.18
C ALA A 7 20.54 -16.90 -13.97
N GLN A 8 20.80 -16.74 -14.18
CA GLN A 8 20.51 -16.56 -14.00
C GLN A 8 19.79 -15.95 -13.57
N ARG A 9 19.86 -14.80 -13.95
CA ARG A 9 19.07 -14.20 -13.57
C ARG A 9 17.81 -14.63 -13.08
N PRO A 10 17.07 -15.37 -13.74
CA PRO A 10 15.96 -16.06 -13.11
C PRO A 10 16.42 -16.82 -11.89
N GLY A 11 17.61 -17.21 -11.91
CA GLY A 11 18.14 -17.89 -10.76
C GLY A 11 18.09 -17.06 -9.52
N LEU A 12 18.35 -15.79 -9.68
CA LEU A 12 18.32 -14.91 -8.54
C LEU A 12 16.93 -14.78 -7.99
N PHE A 13 15.99 -14.61 -8.87
CA PHE A 13 14.62 -14.44 -8.46
C PHE A 13 14.14 -15.72 -7.77
N GLU A 14 14.45 -16.84 -8.30
CA GLU A 14 14.05 -18.07 -7.71
C GLU A 14 14.69 -18.30 -6.38
N LYS A 15 15.92 -17.90 -6.24
CA LYS A 15 16.57 -18.00 -5.00
C LYS A 15 15.90 -17.17 -3.95
N LEU A 16 15.52 -15.99 -4.33
CA LEU A 16 14.83 -15.12 -3.44
C LEU A 16 13.49 -15.71 -3.05
N PHE A 17 12.82 -16.26 -4.00
CA PHE A 17 11.53 -16.84 -3.78
C PHE A 17 11.65 -18.07 -2.89
N ASP A 18 12.68 -18.86 -3.11
CA ASP A 18 12.93 -20.03 -2.30
C ASP A 18 13.25 -19.66 -0.87
N ARG A 19 14.01 -18.62 -0.70
CA ARG A 19 14.35 -18.19 0.62
C ARG A 19 13.11 -17.75 1.36
N PHE A 20 12.23 -17.08 0.65
CA PHE A 20 11.00 -16.66 1.22
C PHE A 20 10.18 -17.87 1.65
N ARG A 21 10.16 -18.87 0.83
CA ARG A 21 9.43 -20.07 1.12
C ARG A 21 10.06 -20.83 2.27
N SER A 22 11.37 -20.81 2.32
CA SER A 22 12.07 -21.47 3.39
C SER A 22 11.77 -20.82 4.72
N ASN A 23 11.69 -19.52 4.70
CA ASN A 23 11.33 -18.84 5.92
C ASN A 23 9.99 -19.26 6.39
N ASP A 24 9.09 -19.45 5.46
CA ASP A 24 7.79 -19.93 5.83
C ASP A 24 7.90 -21.24 6.54
N VAL A 25 8.73 -22.10 6.03
CA VAL A 25 8.87 -23.38 6.64
C VAL A 25 9.47 -23.27 8.03
N ASP A 26 10.39 -22.36 8.16
CA ASP A 26 11.03 -22.18 9.43
C ASP A 26 10.10 -21.72 10.50
N GLU A 27 9.08 -20.99 10.10
CA GLU A 27 8.16 -20.50 11.08
C GLU A 27 6.87 -21.18 10.93
N GLU A 28 6.83 -22.38 11.34
CA GLU A 28 5.72 -23.19 11.05
C GLU A 28 4.44 -22.71 11.62
N GLU A 29 4.48 -22.17 12.80
CA GLU A 29 3.24 -21.69 13.37
C GLU A 29 2.76 -20.51 12.65
N ALA A 30 3.66 -19.58 12.40
CA ALA A 30 3.31 -18.42 11.65
C ALA A 30 2.91 -18.85 10.28
N ASP A 31 3.55 -19.83 9.79
CA ASP A 31 3.22 -20.33 8.51
C ASP A 31 1.89 -20.94 8.44
N ALA A 32 1.50 -21.61 9.46
CA ALA A 32 0.19 -22.19 9.45
C ALA A 32 -0.83 -21.11 9.29
N VAL A 33 -0.63 -20.01 9.98
CA VAL A 33 -1.53 -18.90 9.86
C VAL A 33 -1.46 -18.32 8.46
N VAL A 34 -0.25 -18.12 7.98
CA VAL A 34 -0.08 -17.57 6.67
C VAL A 34 -0.55 -18.52 5.62
N ALA A 35 -0.32 -19.80 5.82
CA ALA A 35 -0.74 -20.79 4.85
C ALA A 35 -2.25 -20.89 4.80
N ALA A 36 -2.88 -20.76 5.93
CA ALA A 36 -4.33 -20.76 5.94
C ALA A 36 -4.84 -19.57 5.17
N ASN A 37 -4.07 -18.48 5.14
CA ASN A 37 -4.44 -17.29 4.42
C ASN A 37 -3.26 -16.84 3.61
N PRO A 38 -2.90 -17.61 2.61
CA PRO A 38 -1.68 -17.31 1.87
C PRO A 38 -1.79 -15.96 1.21
N GLY A 39 -0.75 -15.17 1.37
CA GLY A 39 -0.71 -13.88 0.76
C GLY A 39 -1.66 -12.90 1.39
N ARG A 40 -2.09 -13.18 2.58
CA ARG A 40 -3.06 -12.34 3.21
C ARG A 40 -2.54 -11.53 4.34
N ILE A 41 -1.26 -11.25 4.35
CA ILE A 41 -0.76 -10.30 5.30
C ILE A 41 -0.99 -8.95 4.67
N TYR A 42 -1.82 -8.18 5.29
CA TYR A 42 -2.15 -6.86 4.78
C TYR A 42 -1.30 -5.83 5.47
N HIS A 43 -0.79 -4.90 4.71
CA HIS A 43 0.07 -3.87 5.28
C HIS A 43 -0.51 -2.52 4.92
N ILE A 44 -0.88 -1.78 5.92
CA ILE A 44 -1.38 -0.43 5.75
C ILE A 44 -0.53 0.49 6.59
N THR A 45 0.03 1.50 5.98
CA THR A 45 0.80 2.50 6.70
C THR A 45 -0.06 3.73 6.87
N VAL A 46 -0.19 4.17 8.10
CA VAL A 46 -0.99 5.35 8.39
C VAL A 46 -0.01 6.49 8.69
N ARG A 47 0.02 7.46 7.78
CA ARG A 47 0.90 8.61 7.95
C ARG A 47 0.06 9.75 8.48
N ARG A 48 0.05 9.85 9.79
CA ARG A 48 -0.86 10.74 10.49
C ARG A 48 -0.54 12.20 10.28
N GLN A 49 0.67 12.48 9.88
CA GLN A 49 1.07 13.86 9.73
C GLN A 49 2.13 13.93 8.66
N VAL A 50 1.73 14.33 7.48
CA VAL A 50 2.64 14.44 6.36
C VAL A 50 3.03 15.89 6.25
N VAL A 51 4.28 16.18 6.53
CA VAL A 51 4.73 17.56 6.57
C VAL A 51 5.92 17.83 5.66
N THR A 52 6.41 16.81 4.97
CA THR A 52 7.50 17.01 4.03
C THR A 52 7.25 16.22 2.77
N PHE A 53 7.92 16.61 1.71
CA PHE A 53 7.80 15.86 0.48
C PHE A 53 8.42 14.48 0.61
N ALA A 54 9.41 14.35 1.49
CA ALA A 54 10.01 13.04 1.72
C ALA A 54 9.00 12.05 2.24
N ASP A 55 8.01 12.51 3.00
CA ASP A 55 6.94 11.63 3.45
C ASP A 55 6.17 11.08 2.28
N ALA A 56 5.97 11.89 1.27
CA ALA A 56 5.25 11.45 0.08
C ALA A 56 6.05 10.42 -0.70
N VAL A 57 7.36 10.63 -0.76
CA VAL A 57 8.21 9.67 -1.46
C VAL A 57 8.19 8.34 -0.72
N ALA A 58 8.22 8.38 0.60
CA ALA A 58 8.16 7.16 1.39
C ALA A 58 6.82 6.44 1.15
N ALA A 59 5.75 7.20 1.01
CA ALA A 59 4.46 6.59 0.72
C ALA A 59 4.47 5.94 -0.67
N ALA A 60 5.07 6.61 -1.64
CA ALA A 60 5.18 6.04 -2.97
C ALA A 60 5.97 4.74 -2.95
N ASP A 61 7.05 4.73 -2.19
CA ASP A 61 7.84 3.51 -2.07
C ASP A 61 7.02 2.40 -1.43
N GLY A 62 6.21 2.75 -0.46
CA GLY A 62 5.33 1.77 0.15
C GLY A 62 4.34 1.19 -0.83
N LEU A 63 3.78 2.03 -1.68
CA LEU A 63 2.86 1.55 -2.70
C LEU A 63 3.56 0.58 -3.64
N LYS A 64 4.81 0.86 -3.95
CA LYS A 64 5.57 -0.03 -4.82
C LYS A 64 5.80 -1.38 -4.16
N ARG A 65 5.75 -1.44 -2.84
CA ARG A 65 5.87 -2.69 -2.11
C ARG A 65 4.52 -3.32 -1.84
N SER A 66 3.48 -2.82 -2.48
CA SER A 66 2.12 -3.31 -2.33
C SER A 66 1.53 -3.02 -0.96
N GLU A 67 1.96 -1.94 -0.36
CA GLU A 67 1.39 -1.50 0.91
C GLU A 67 0.37 -0.42 0.63
N GLN A 68 -0.68 -0.42 1.40
CA GLN A 68 -1.65 0.65 1.31
C GLN A 68 -1.19 1.81 2.17
N GLN A 69 -1.55 3.00 1.78
CA GLN A 69 -1.10 4.19 2.49
C GLN A 69 -2.29 5.08 2.80
N ILE A 70 -2.38 5.50 4.04
CA ILE A 70 -3.35 6.53 4.40
C ILE A 70 -2.54 7.75 4.78
N LEU A 71 -2.80 8.85 4.11
CA LEU A 71 -2.04 10.06 4.34
C LEU A 71 -2.92 11.19 4.81
N ASN A 72 -2.50 11.82 5.87
CA ASN A 72 -3.16 13.00 6.36
C ASN A 72 -2.30 14.20 6.00
N LEU A 73 -2.78 15.01 5.08
CA LEU A 73 -2.06 16.17 4.61
C LEU A 73 -2.51 17.46 5.27
N CYS A 74 -3.28 17.36 6.33
CA CYS A 74 -3.81 18.56 6.96
C CYS A 74 -2.72 19.50 7.48
N SER A 75 -1.60 18.92 7.90
CA SER A 75 -0.54 19.73 8.47
C SER A 75 0.39 20.35 7.44
N ALA A 76 0.26 19.96 6.19
CA ALA A 76 1.09 20.54 5.14
C ALA A 76 0.47 21.82 4.66
N ASP A 77 1.30 22.79 4.29
CA ASP A 77 0.72 24.00 3.75
C ASP A 77 0.15 23.71 2.37
N SER A 78 -0.62 24.63 1.83
CA SER A 78 -1.35 24.36 0.62
C SER A 78 -0.43 24.07 -0.56
N GLN A 79 0.70 24.73 -0.61
CA GLN A 79 1.60 24.54 -1.72
C GLN A 79 2.21 23.17 -1.68
N LEU A 80 2.67 22.74 -0.51
CA LEU A 80 3.23 21.42 -0.35
C LEU A 80 2.18 20.36 -0.59
N ARG A 81 0.96 20.63 -0.12
CA ARG A 81 -0.13 19.68 -0.29
C ARG A 81 -0.40 19.43 -1.77
N GLU A 82 -0.44 20.49 -2.56
CA GLU A 82 -0.69 20.32 -3.98
C GLU A 82 0.45 19.57 -4.66
N LYS A 83 1.66 19.88 -4.27
CA LYS A 83 2.80 19.23 -4.85
C LYS A 83 2.78 17.74 -4.53
N ILE A 84 2.45 17.39 -3.30
CA ILE A 84 2.38 16.00 -2.90
C ILE A 84 1.26 15.29 -3.65
N LYS A 85 0.12 15.93 -3.77
CA LYS A 85 -1.00 15.33 -4.46
C LYS A 85 -0.68 15.09 -5.93
N ASP A 86 -0.01 16.02 -6.57
CA ASP A 86 0.35 15.85 -7.96
C ASP A 86 1.33 14.69 -8.13
N PHE A 87 2.29 14.63 -7.25
CA PHE A 87 3.28 13.57 -7.31
C PHE A 87 2.62 12.20 -7.10
N LEU A 88 1.81 12.10 -6.06
CA LEU A 88 1.20 10.82 -5.75
C LEU A 88 0.12 10.44 -6.76
N ALA A 89 -0.51 11.42 -7.37
CA ALA A 89 -1.45 11.11 -8.44
C ALA A 89 -0.75 10.44 -9.60
N GLY A 90 0.46 10.92 -9.90
CA GLY A 90 1.25 10.30 -10.95
C GLY A 90 1.67 8.89 -10.59
N VAL A 91 2.08 8.69 -9.35
CA VAL A 91 2.46 7.38 -8.89
C VAL A 91 1.26 6.44 -8.96
N ASN A 92 0.12 6.92 -8.49
CA ASN A 92 -1.09 6.12 -8.49
C ASN A 92 -1.48 5.73 -9.90
N TYR A 93 -1.39 6.65 -10.81
CA TYR A 93 -1.73 6.37 -12.19
C TYR A 93 -0.77 5.30 -12.77
N ALA A 94 0.51 5.48 -12.53
CA ALA A 94 1.50 4.57 -13.09
C ALA A 94 1.34 3.16 -12.55
N GLN A 95 0.87 3.04 -11.33
CA GLN A 95 0.72 1.73 -10.72
C GLN A 95 -0.70 1.22 -10.81
N GLU A 96 -1.57 1.96 -11.48
CA GLU A 96 -2.97 1.56 -11.62
C GLU A 96 -3.60 1.32 -10.27
N GLY A 97 -3.29 2.18 -9.35
CA GLY A 97 -3.81 2.05 -8.01
C GLY A 97 -5.13 2.76 -7.81
N THR A 98 -5.55 2.82 -6.57
CA THR A 98 -6.80 3.45 -6.19
C THR A 98 -6.52 4.64 -5.30
N TRP A 99 -7.29 5.68 -5.48
CA TRP A 99 -7.16 6.90 -4.71
C TRP A 99 -8.54 7.25 -4.17
N GLU A 100 -8.67 7.31 -2.84
CA GLU A 100 -9.93 7.66 -2.22
C GLU A 100 -9.73 8.76 -1.22
N GLU A 101 -10.60 9.71 -1.24
CA GLU A 101 -10.55 10.79 -0.27
C GLU A 101 -11.39 10.40 0.93
N LEU A 102 -10.75 10.28 2.08
CA LEU A 102 -11.44 9.85 3.29
C LEU A 102 -12.00 11.02 4.08
N GLY A 103 -11.45 12.18 3.87
CA GLY A 103 -11.89 13.38 4.55
C GLY A 103 -11.08 14.50 4.00
N GLU A 104 -11.28 15.71 4.52
CA GLU A 104 -10.56 16.83 3.97
C GLU A 104 -9.07 16.61 4.16
N HIS A 105 -8.34 16.57 3.07
CA HIS A 105 -6.89 16.40 3.05
C HIS A 105 -6.43 15.07 3.60
N VAL A 106 -7.30 14.08 3.65
CA VAL A 106 -6.95 12.74 4.10
C VAL A 106 -7.28 11.76 3.00
N TYR A 107 -6.28 10.98 2.58
CA TYR A 107 -6.44 10.15 1.40
C TYR A 107 -5.97 8.74 1.65
N LEU A 108 -6.64 7.80 1.01
CA LEU A 108 -6.20 6.42 0.98
C LEU A 108 -5.68 6.13 -0.40
N LEU A 109 -4.47 5.61 -0.47
CA LEU A 109 -3.90 5.16 -1.71
C LEU A 109 -3.65 3.67 -1.59
N ALA A 110 -4.04 2.93 -2.58
CA ALA A 110 -3.89 1.49 -2.55
C ALA A 110 -3.28 0.99 -3.84
N PRO A 111 -2.43 -0.02 -3.77
CA PRO A 111 -1.84 -0.58 -4.99
C PRO A 111 -2.87 -1.36 -5.78
N SER A 112 -2.53 -1.71 -7.00
CA SER A 112 -3.49 -2.34 -7.91
C SER A 112 -3.97 -3.69 -7.40
N ASN A 113 -3.19 -4.35 -6.55
CA ASN A 113 -3.61 -5.65 -6.06
C ASN A 113 -4.47 -5.56 -4.81
N ALA A 114 -4.87 -4.36 -4.43
CA ALA A 114 -5.78 -4.18 -3.30
C ALA A 114 -7.13 -3.80 -3.84
N ARG A 115 -8.15 -4.36 -3.25
CA ARG A 115 -9.50 -4.03 -3.65
C ARG A 115 -10.08 -3.05 -2.65
N VAL A 116 -10.48 -1.91 -3.13
CA VAL A 116 -11.04 -0.88 -2.28
C VAL A 116 -12.49 -0.68 -2.68
N GLU A 117 -13.37 -0.81 -1.72
CA GLU A 117 -14.77 -0.61 -1.98
C GLU A 117 -15.26 0.52 -1.11
N THR A 118 -16.06 1.38 -1.70
CA THR A 118 -16.65 2.48 -0.98
C THR A 118 -18.11 2.17 -0.76
N ALA A 119 -18.49 2.02 0.48
CA ALA A 119 -19.86 1.71 0.79
C ALA A 119 -20.71 2.95 0.61
N PRO A 120 -21.95 2.80 0.16
CA PRO A 120 -22.80 3.97 0.03
C PRO A 120 -23.10 4.53 1.40
N ALA A 121 -23.29 5.83 1.44
CA ALA A 121 -23.58 6.49 2.69
C ALA A 121 -24.94 6.03 3.19
N THR A 122 -25.00 5.82 4.51
CA THR A 122 -26.26 5.46 5.12
C THR A 122 -27.15 6.69 5.14
N PRO A 123 -28.42 6.55 4.76
CA PRO A 123 -29.28 7.70 4.80
C PRO A 123 -29.40 8.19 6.23
N ARG A 124 -29.33 9.49 6.37
CA ARG A 124 -29.38 10.08 7.67
C ARG A 124 -30.76 10.52 8.06
N ILE A 125 -31.69 10.25 7.18
CA ILE A 125 -33.03 10.68 7.41
C ILE A 125 -33.60 10.16 8.70
N ALA A 126 -33.35 8.88 8.94
CA ALA A 126 -33.90 8.29 10.13
C ALA A 126 -33.37 8.98 11.37
N ALA A 127 -32.10 9.27 11.36
CA ALA A 127 -31.53 9.93 12.49
C ALA A 127 -32.00 11.34 12.60
N ASN A 128 -32.22 11.94 11.48
CA ASN A 128 -32.62 13.32 11.48
C ASN A 128 -34.03 13.55 11.83
N GLN A 129 -34.81 12.54 11.70
CA GLN A 129 -36.17 12.71 11.98
C GLN A 129 -36.45 12.75 13.40
N ASN A 130 -35.52 12.52 14.18
CA ASN A 130 -35.72 12.61 15.60
C ASN A 130 -35.38 13.93 16.18
#